data_a5fd3c426bbb511e3882aa06de045a48
#
_entry.id   a5fd3c426bbb511e3882aa06de045a48
#
_cell.length_a   1.000
_cell.length_b   1.000
_cell.length_c   1.000
_cell.angle_alpha   90.00
_cell.angle_beta   90.00
_cell.angle_gamma   90.00
#
_symmetry.space_group_name_H-M   'P 1'
#
loop_
_entity.id
_entity.type
_entity.pdbx_description
1 polymer ?
#
loop_
_entity_poly.entity_id
_entity_poly.type
_entity_poly.pdbx_seq_one_letter_code
_entity_poly.pdbx_strand_id
1 'polypeptide(L)'
;MREQCFVTGGTGYIGQHLLALLTSRGHPVTVLMRQPDALPALQALIEQHGGNPQLLTAVAGDLSLPGLGLNAEALRCMQQARVVFSLAANFAWGLSLAEARAVTVNGAVAVAELAARHGSRLLMLGGFMLENHAHLQRVGVDVQVPARTDWPAVYRRVGGYEGSKLEAHFKVLACMQALGGQLT
;
A
#
# COMPACT_ATOMS: atom_id res chain seq x y z
N MET A 1 2.49 -23.35 -3.96
CA MET A 1 2.64 -23.31 -2.48
C MET A 1 1.72 -22.21 -1.93
N ARG A 2 1.11 -22.40 -0.75
CA ARG A 2 0.33 -21.37 -0.08
C ARG A 2 1.27 -20.41 0.62
N GLU A 3 1.18 -19.12 0.33
CA GLU A 3 2.02 -18.09 0.94
C GLU A 3 1.18 -17.22 1.87
N GLN A 4 1.72 -16.90 3.04
CA GLN A 4 1.13 -15.91 3.96
C GLN A 4 1.21 -14.53 3.30
N CYS A 5 0.07 -13.85 3.19
CA CYS A 5 -0.02 -12.51 2.61
C CYS A 5 -0.41 -11.48 3.68
N PHE A 6 0.14 -10.27 3.56
CA PHE A 6 -0.28 -9.11 4.34
C PHE A 6 -0.79 -8.01 3.39
N VAL A 7 -1.95 -7.44 3.69
CA VAL A 7 -2.62 -6.50 2.76
C VAL A 7 -2.96 -5.21 3.48
N THR A 8 -2.54 -4.08 2.92
CA THR A 8 -3.05 -2.76 3.29
C THR A 8 -4.06 -2.27 2.26
N GLY A 9 -5.11 -1.57 2.69
CA GLY A 9 -6.17 -1.12 1.78
C GLY A 9 -7.13 -2.23 1.34
N GLY A 10 -7.20 -3.33 2.09
CA GLY A 10 -8.08 -4.47 1.79
C GLY A 10 -9.58 -4.15 1.81
N THR A 11 -10.00 -3.09 2.51
CA THR A 11 -11.40 -2.63 2.55
C THR A 11 -11.81 -1.79 1.33
N GLY A 12 -10.85 -1.36 0.50
CA GLY A 12 -11.13 -0.63 -0.73
C GLY A 12 -11.60 -1.55 -1.87
N TYR A 13 -12.13 -0.95 -2.95
CA TYR A 13 -12.69 -1.70 -4.08
C TYR A 13 -11.73 -2.76 -4.65
N ILE A 14 -10.51 -2.37 -5.01
CA ILE A 14 -9.49 -3.32 -5.52
C ILE A 14 -9.10 -4.33 -4.44
N GLY A 15 -8.96 -3.86 -3.20
CA GLY A 15 -8.58 -4.69 -2.07
C GLY A 15 -9.54 -5.84 -1.81
N GLN A 16 -10.84 -5.60 -1.83
CA GLN A 16 -11.87 -6.63 -1.62
C GLN A 16 -11.78 -7.75 -2.65
N HIS A 17 -11.62 -7.41 -3.93
CA HIS A 17 -11.45 -8.40 -5.00
C HIS A 17 -10.13 -9.17 -4.89
N LEU A 18 -9.04 -8.48 -4.50
CA LEU A 18 -7.76 -9.15 -4.25
C LEU A 18 -7.86 -10.13 -3.07
N LEU A 19 -8.49 -9.72 -1.96
CA LEU A 19 -8.69 -10.59 -0.79
C LEU A 19 -9.50 -11.84 -1.18
N ALA A 20 -10.59 -11.68 -1.94
CA ALA A 20 -11.39 -12.80 -2.43
C ALA A 20 -10.54 -13.73 -3.31
N LEU A 21 -9.76 -13.19 -4.25
CA LEU A 21 -8.89 -13.97 -5.13
C LEU A 21 -7.80 -14.73 -4.36
N LEU A 22 -7.10 -14.09 -3.43
CA LEU A 22 -6.06 -14.73 -2.64
C LEU A 22 -6.61 -15.85 -1.79
N THR A 23 -7.71 -15.59 -1.07
CA THR A 23 -8.34 -16.58 -0.19
C THR A 23 -8.99 -17.73 -0.95
N SER A 24 -9.59 -17.51 -2.14
CA SER A 24 -10.11 -18.58 -2.99
C SER A 24 -9.00 -19.50 -3.50
N ARG A 25 -7.78 -19.00 -3.66
CA ARG A 25 -6.58 -19.79 -4.01
C ARG A 25 -5.90 -20.44 -2.81
N GLY A 26 -6.47 -20.27 -1.62
CA GLY A 26 -6.00 -20.90 -0.39
C GLY A 26 -4.85 -20.19 0.31
N HIS A 27 -4.55 -18.95 -0.05
CA HIS A 27 -3.56 -18.13 0.66
C HIS A 27 -4.16 -17.60 1.97
N PRO A 28 -3.52 -17.80 3.13
CA PRO A 28 -3.87 -17.10 4.35
C PRO A 28 -3.55 -15.60 4.19
N VAL A 29 -4.48 -14.74 4.57
CA VAL A 29 -4.33 -13.29 4.41
C VAL A 29 -4.57 -12.58 5.73
N THR A 30 -3.64 -11.74 6.13
CA THR A 30 -3.83 -10.76 7.21
C THR A 30 -4.06 -9.38 6.59
N VAL A 31 -5.20 -8.76 6.90
CA VAL A 31 -5.52 -7.40 6.42
C VAL A 31 -5.32 -6.38 7.53
N LEU A 32 -4.63 -5.29 7.22
CA LEU A 32 -4.50 -4.14 8.13
C LEU A 32 -5.76 -3.29 8.04
N MET A 33 -6.42 -3.09 9.18
CA MET A 33 -7.65 -2.34 9.29
C MET A 33 -7.58 -1.30 10.43
N ARG A 34 -8.13 -0.12 10.21
CA ARG A 34 -8.29 0.89 11.29
C ARG A 34 -9.33 0.45 12.32
N GLN A 35 -10.31 -0.33 11.88
CA GLN A 35 -11.40 -0.87 12.70
C GLN A 35 -11.49 -2.38 12.49
N PRO A 36 -10.70 -3.20 13.22
CA PRO A 36 -10.70 -4.66 13.07
C PRO A 36 -12.05 -5.32 13.35
N ASP A 37 -12.89 -4.71 14.19
CA ASP A 37 -14.23 -5.19 14.51
C ASP A 37 -15.16 -5.24 13.27
N ALA A 38 -14.80 -4.53 12.19
CA ALA A 38 -15.51 -4.61 10.92
C ALA A 38 -15.10 -5.84 10.07
N LEU A 39 -14.21 -6.73 10.55
CA LEU A 39 -13.78 -7.93 9.84
C LEU A 39 -14.94 -8.83 9.40
N PRO A 40 -15.99 -9.11 10.22
CA PRO A 40 -17.09 -9.96 9.78
C PRO A 40 -17.82 -9.43 8.53
N ALA A 41 -17.99 -8.11 8.42
CA ALA A 41 -18.57 -7.49 7.24
C ALA A 41 -17.69 -7.66 5.99
N LEU A 42 -16.37 -7.52 6.16
CA LEU A 42 -15.41 -7.76 5.07
C LEU A 42 -15.38 -9.24 4.67
N GLN A 43 -15.45 -10.15 5.63
CA GLN A 43 -15.52 -11.61 5.37
C GLN A 43 -16.76 -11.98 4.57
N ALA A 44 -17.93 -11.45 4.94
CA ALA A 44 -19.17 -11.67 4.18
C ALA A 44 -19.06 -11.14 2.73
N LEU A 45 -18.41 -10.00 2.55
CA LEU A 45 -18.23 -9.40 1.23
C LEU A 45 -17.28 -10.22 0.35
N ILE A 46 -16.13 -10.67 0.88
CA ILE A 46 -15.21 -11.50 0.08
C ILE A 46 -15.82 -12.87 -0.25
N GLU A 47 -16.68 -13.43 0.61
CA GLU A 47 -17.42 -14.65 0.34
C GLU A 47 -18.37 -14.48 -0.85
N GLN A 48 -19.08 -13.35 -0.93
CA GLN A 48 -19.91 -13.00 -2.09
C GLN A 48 -19.11 -12.91 -3.38
N HIS A 49 -17.82 -12.58 -3.30
CA HIS A 49 -16.88 -12.55 -4.43
C HIS A 49 -16.17 -13.90 -4.65
N GLY A 50 -16.60 -14.98 -4.01
CA GLY A 50 -16.04 -16.32 -4.18
C GLY A 50 -14.76 -16.59 -3.39
N GLY A 51 -14.43 -15.74 -2.42
CA GLY A 51 -13.31 -15.91 -1.49
C GLY A 51 -13.64 -16.87 -0.35
N ASN A 52 -12.61 -17.28 0.40
CA ASN A 52 -12.76 -18.08 1.62
C ASN A 52 -12.56 -17.20 2.87
N PRO A 53 -13.63 -16.82 3.58
CA PRO A 53 -13.55 -15.94 4.75
C PRO A 53 -12.75 -16.53 5.91
N GLN A 54 -12.61 -17.86 6.02
CA GLN A 54 -11.84 -18.54 7.07
C GLN A 54 -10.32 -18.31 6.94
N LEU A 55 -9.85 -17.89 5.78
CA LEU A 55 -8.44 -17.58 5.51
C LEU A 55 -8.12 -16.09 5.69
N LEU A 56 -9.10 -15.26 6.06
CA LEU A 56 -8.93 -13.84 6.29
C LEU A 56 -8.93 -13.51 7.77
N THR A 57 -7.85 -12.88 8.24
CA THR A 57 -7.71 -12.31 9.57
C THR A 57 -7.45 -10.82 9.48
N ALA A 58 -7.74 -10.07 10.55
CA ALA A 58 -7.47 -8.65 10.61
C ALA A 58 -6.53 -8.30 11.76
N VAL A 59 -5.73 -7.27 11.57
CA VAL A 59 -4.93 -6.63 12.62
C VAL A 59 -5.19 -5.12 12.62
N ALA A 60 -5.13 -4.53 13.81
CA ALA A 60 -5.27 -3.09 13.98
C ALA A 60 -4.04 -2.36 13.44
N GLY A 61 -4.27 -1.24 12.73
CA GLY A 61 -3.22 -0.33 12.31
C GLY A 61 -3.75 0.82 11.46
N ASP A 62 -2.93 1.85 11.34
CA ASP A 62 -3.23 3.05 10.55
C ASP A 62 -1.96 3.55 9.85
N LEU A 63 -2.01 3.66 8.52
CA LEU A 63 -0.88 4.09 7.71
C LEU A 63 -0.45 5.55 7.99
N SER A 64 -1.30 6.35 8.61
CA SER A 64 -0.97 7.73 9.01
C SER A 64 -0.13 7.80 10.30
N LEU A 65 -0.02 6.70 11.04
CA LEU A 65 0.69 6.67 12.31
C LEU A 65 2.13 6.15 12.16
N PRO A 66 3.05 6.58 13.04
CA PRO A 66 4.39 6.01 13.12
C PRO A 66 4.35 4.48 13.27
N GLY A 67 5.21 3.76 12.53
CA GLY A 67 5.22 2.31 12.54
C GLY A 67 3.89 1.66 12.14
N LEU A 68 3.06 2.38 11.36
CA LEU A 68 1.71 1.97 10.94
C LEU A 68 0.75 1.74 12.12
N GLY A 69 1.07 2.24 13.31
CA GLY A 69 0.29 1.97 14.53
C GLY A 69 0.22 0.49 14.92
N LEU A 70 1.13 -0.36 14.42
CA LEU A 70 1.12 -1.80 14.67
C LEU A 70 1.51 -2.10 16.12
N ASN A 71 0.72 -2.92 16.80
CA ASN A 71 1.12 -3.56 18.03
C ASN A 71 2.06 -4.76 17.76
N ALA A 72 2.57 -5.39 18.81
CA ALA A 72 3.51 -6.50 18.68
C ALA A 72 2.94 -7.71 17.93
N GLU A 73 1.64 -7.96 18.04
CA GLU A 73 0.95 -9.05 17.33
C GLU A 73 0.83 -8.74 15.84
N ALA A 74 0.33 -7.56 15.49
CA ALA A 74 0.21 -7.10 14.10
C ALA A 74 1.57 -7.07 13.40
N LEU A 75 2.62 -6.63 14.11
CA LEU A 75 3.99 -6.66 13.59
C LEU A 75 4.46 -8.09 13.31
N ARG A 76 4.20 -9.05 14.21
CA ARG A 76 4.51 -10.48 13.96
C ARG A 76 3.79 -11.02 12.72
N CYS A 77 2.50 -10.69 12.54
CA CYS A 77 1.76 -11.10 11.34
C CYS A 77 2.40 -10.56 10.07
N MET A 78 2.84 -9.30 10.08
CA MET A 78 3.54 -8.70 8.94
C MET A 78 4.91 -9.35 8.69
N GLN A 79 5.68 -9.66 9.74
CA GLN A 79 6.98 -10.34 9.66
C GLN A 79 6.89 -11.76 9.08
N GLN A 80 5.78 -12.44 9.26
CA GLN A 80 5.55 -13.79 8.74
C GLN A 80 5.07 -13.80 7.29
N ALA A 81 4.66 -12.65 6.76
CA ALA A 81 4.16 -12.55 5.40
C ALA A 81 5.30 -12.72 4.38
N ARG A 82 5.10 -13.60 3.41
CA ARG A 82 6.00 -13.75 2.25
C ARG A 82 5.76 -12.67 1.21
N VAL A 83 4.53 -12.20 1.13
CA VAL A 83 4.09 -11.17 0.18
C VAL A 83 3.30 -10.11 0.92
N VAL A 84 3.67 -8.86 0.70
CA VAL A 84 2.96 -7.68 1.22
C VAL A 84 2.34 -6.93 0.05
N PHE A 85 1.03 -6.69 0.11
CA PHE A 85 0.30 -5.88 -0.87
C PHE A 85 0.00 -4.49 -0.30
N SER A 86 0.59 -3.47 -0.89
CA SER A 86 0.37 -2.06 -0.53
C SER A 86 -0.62 -1.42 -1.50
N LEU A 87 -1.91 -1.49 -1.17
CA LEU A 87 -3.00 -0.96 -2.01
C LEU A 87 -3.60 0.33 -1.46
N ALA A 88 -3.34 0.63 -0.19
CA ALA A 88 -3.94 1.79 0.47
C ALA A 88 -3.43 3.10 -0.14
N ALA A 89 -4.37 3.98 -0.41
CA ALA A 89 -4.12 5.37 -0.78
C ALA A 89 -5.27 6.22 -0.25
N ASN A 90 -5.01 7.47 0.09
CA ASN A 90 -6.07 8.40 0.43
C ASN A 90 -6.64 9.00 -0.86
N PHE A 91 -7.84 8.57 -1.23
CA PHE A 91 -8.55 9.08 -2.39
C PHE A 91 -9.69 9.98 -1.94
N ALA A 92 -9.44 11.28 -1.88
CA ALA A 92 -10.44 12.29 -1.62
C ALA A 92 -10.15 13.55 -2.45
N TRP A 93 -11.21 14.28 -2.80
CA TRP A 93 -11.06 15.57 -3.46
C TRP A 93 -10.58 16.62 -2.46
N GLY A 94 -9.73 17.55 -2.90
CA GLY A 94 -9.31 18.68 -2.07
C GLY A 94 -8.34 18.32 -0.93
N LEU A 95 -7.67 17.17 -0.99
CA LEU A 95 -6.61 16.80 -0.01
C LEU A 95 -5.53 17.87 0.05
N SER A 96 -5.21 18.31 1.25
CA SER A 96 -4.00 19.08 1.50
C SER A 96 -2.76 18.22 1.23
N LEU A 97 -1.64 18.87 0.97
CA LEU A 97 -0.35 18.18 0.79
C LEU A 97 -0.01 17.27 1.98
N ALA A 98 -0.27 17.73 3.21
CA ALA A 98 0.02 16.97 4.42
C ALA A 98 -0.84 15.70 4.52
N GLU A 99 -2.14 15.80 4.29
CA GLU A 99 -3.08 14.67 4.31
C GLU A 99 -2.77 13.65 3.21
N ALA A 100 -2.49 14.12 1.99
CA ALA A 100 -2.12 13.25 0.87
C ALA A 100 -0.83 12.46 1.19
N ARG A 101 0.17 13.10 1.76
CA ARG A 101 1.46 12.48 2.09
C ARG A 101 1.38 11.51 3.28
N ALA A 102 0.57 11.82 4.30
CA ALA A 102 0.52 11.03 5.52
C ALA A 102 0.24 9.55 5.25
N VAL A 103 -0.81 9.25 4.49
CA VAL A 103 -1.21 7.87 4.18
C VAL A 103 -0.52 7.35 2.93
N THR A 104 -0.60 8.10 1.81
CA THR A 104 -0.20 7.58 0.50
C THR A 104 1.32 7.52 0.33
N VAL A 105 2.07 8.47 0.89
CA VAL A 105 3.53 8.50 0.78
C VAL A 105 4.19 7.86 2.00
N ASN A 106 4.00 8.47 3.18
CA ASN A 106 4.70 8.03 4.38
C ASN A 106 4.26 6.63 4.82
N GLY A 107 2.96 6.35 4.73
CA GLY A 107 2.41 5.01 4.99
C GLY A 107 2.97 3.97 4.04
N ALA A 108 3.02 4.24 2.73
CA ALA A 108 3.58 3.30 1.76
C ALA A 108 5.09 3.05 1.97
N VAL A 109 5.86 4.10 2.30
CA VAL A 109 7.30 3.96 2.64
C VAL A 109 7.47 3.12 3.90
N ALA A 110 6.68 3.35 4.95
CA ALA A 110 6.75 2.54 6.17
C ALA A 110 6.40 1.06 5.92
N VAL A 111 5.42 0.78 5.04
CA VAL A 111 5.12 -0.60 4.59
C VAL A 111 6.32 -1.19 3.86
N ALA A 112 6.95 -0.43 2.97
CA ALA A 112 8.11 -0.88 2.19
C ALA A 112 9.32 -1.18 3.10
N GLU A 113 9.61 -0.31 4.06
CA GLU A 113 10.68 -0.53 5.04
C GLU A 113 10.48 -1.83 5.83
N LEU A 114 9.28 -2.06 6.33
CA LEU A 114 8.96 -3.28 7.07
C LEU A 114 9.06 -4.51 6.16
N ALA A 115 8.50 -4.46 4.96
CA ALA A 115 8.58 -5.57 4.00
C ALA A 115 10.03 -5.92 3.66
N ALA A 116 10.86 -4.92 3.35
CA ALA A 116 12.28 -5.14 3.02
C ALA A 116 13.07 -5.71 4.21
N ARG A 117 12.90 -5.15 5.41
CA ARG A 117 13.59 -5.62 6.63
C ARG A 117 13.26 -7.07 6.99
N HIS A 118 12.09 -7.56 6.60
CA HIS A 118 11.66 -8.93 6.89
C HIS A 118 11.76 -9.87 5.68
N GLY A 119 12.34 -9.41 4.56
CA GLY A 119 12.54 -10.21 3.37
C GLY A 119 11.25 -10.57 2.63
N SER A 120 10.18 -9.83 2.86
CA SER A 120 8.92 -9.98 2.13
C SER A 120 9.00 -9.33 0.76
N ARG A 121 8.39 -9.96 -0.25
CA ARG A 121 8.17 -9.31 -1.54
C ARG A 121 7.05 -8.28 -1.41
N LEU A 122 7.30 -7.06 -1.85
CA LEU A 122 6.30 -5.99 -1.87
C LEU A 122 5.66 -5.88 -3.25
N LEU A 123 4.33 -5.90 -3.30
CA LEU A 123 3.56 -5.47 -4.46
C LEU A 123 2.85 -4.16 -4.13
N MET A 124 3.17 -3.11 -4.87
CA MET A 124 2.57 -1.80 -4.67
C MET A 124 1.64 -1.43 -5.83
N LEU A 125 0.40 -1.03 -5.49
CA LEU A 125 -0.50 -0.49 -6.50
C LEU A 125 -0.07 0.93 -6.88
N GLY A 126 0.58 1.05 -8.02
CA GLY A 126 0.96 2.32 -8.64
C GLY A 126 -0.23 3.06 -9.26
N GLY A 127 0.07 4.06 -10.08
CA GLY A 127 -0.90 4.76 -10.90
C GLY A 127 -0.55 4.63 -12.39
N PHE A 128 -1.54 4.56 -13.27
CA PHE A 128 -1.32 4.47 -14.72
C PHE A 128 -0.50 5.65 -15.28
N MET A 129 -0.50 6.80 -14.59
CA MET A 129 0.29 7.97 -14.97
C MET A 129 1.80 7.70 -14.98
N LEU A 130 2.28 6.68 -14.26
CA LEU A 130 3.70 6.31 -14.22
C LEU A 130 4.23 5.81 -15.57
N GLU A 131 3.36 5.24 -16.42
CA GLU A 131 3.70 4.79 -17.77
C GLU A 131 3.80 5.94 -18.79
N ASN A 132 3.30 7.12 -18.43
CA ASN A 132 3.29 8.26 -19.33
C ASN A 132 4.48 9.20 -19.05
N HIS A 133 5.63 8.89 -19.64
CA HIS A 133 6.85 9.67 -19.45
C HIS A 133 6.74 11.13 -19.87
N ALA A 134 5.99 11.43 -20.94
CA ALA A 134 5.75 12.80 -21.38
C ALA A 134 4.92 13.58 -20.34
N HIS A 135 3.97 12.92 -19.68
CA HIS A 135 3.21 13.51 -18.58
C HIS A 135 4.12 13.76 -17.37
N LEU A 136 4.93 12.79 -16.95
CA LEU A 136 5.87 12.95 -15.83
C LEU A 136 6.80 14.15 -16.05
N GLN A 137 7.39 14.26 -17.24
CA GLN A 137 8.24 15.40 -17.59
C GLN A 137 7.48 16.73 -17.54
N ARG A 138 6.27 16.79 -18.10
CA ARG A 138 5.42 18.01 -18.12
C ARG A 138 5.07 18.48 -16.71
N VAL A 139 4.82 17.55 -15.76
CA VAL A 139 4.49 17.89 -14.39
C VAL A 139 5.72 18.14 -13.51
N GLY A 140 6.91 17.94 -14.06
CA GLY A 140 8.18 18.28 -13.40
C GLY A 140 8.79 17.16 -12.56
N VAL A 141 8.44 15.91 -12.85
CA VAL A 141 9.09 14.75 -12.22
C VAL A 141 10.40 14.44 -12.95
N ASP A 142 11.51 14.46 -12.24
CA ASP A 142 12.80 14.01 -12.75
C ASP A 142 12.89 12.48 -12.62
N VAL A 143 12.56 11.76 -13.68
CA VAL A 143 12.58 10.29 -13.70
C VAL A 143 13.99 9.71 -13.66
N GLN A 144 15.01 10.47 -14.05
CA GLN A 144 16.41 10.04 -14.03
C GLN A 144 17.01 10.20 -12.62
N VAL A 145 16.64 11.26 -11.92
CA VAL A 145 17.09 11.54 -10.57
C VAL A 145 15.90 11.99 -9.71
N PRO A 146 15.01 11.07 -9.31
CA PRO A 146 13.77 11.42 -8.59
C PRO A 146 13.97 12.21 -7.31
N ALA A 147 15.16 12.10 -6.69
CA ALA A 147 15.54 12.88 -5.52
C ALA A 147 15.64 14.39 -5.80
N ARG A 148 15.77 14.81 -7.07
CA ARG A 148 15.82 16.23 -7.49
C ARG A 148 14.44 16.82 -7.79
N THR A 149 13.38 16.00 -7.79
CA THR A 149 12.02 16.44 -8.07
C THR A 149 11.55 17.45 -7.02
N ASP A 150 11.09 18.64 -7.46
CA ASP A 150 10.38 19.59 -6.60
C ASP A 150 8.94 19.11 -6.38
N TRP A 151 8.75 18.20 -5.43
CA TRP A 151 7.46 17.62 -5.12
C TRP A 151 6.39 18.67 -4.81
N PRO A 152 6.64 19.73 -4.01
CA PRO A 152 5.68 20.82 -3.83
C PRO A 152 5.19 21.43 -5.15
N ALA A 153 6.07 21.61 -6.14
CA ALA A 153 5.67 22.10 -7.46
C ALA A 153 4.83 21.08 -8.24
N VAL A 154 5.17 19.79 -8.15
CA VAL A 154 4.37 18.70 -8.75
C VAL A 154 2.95 18.71 -8.15
N TYR A 155 2.82 18.72 -6.83
CA TYR A 155 1.51 18.75 -6.16
C TYR A 155 0.66 19.96 -6.57
N ARG A 156 1.25 21.14 -6.78
CA ARG A 156 0.50 22.31 -7.28
C ARG A 156 -0.06 22.11 -8.69
N ARG A 157 0.61 21.29 -9.52
CA ARG A 157 0.20 21.04 -10.91
C ARG A 157 -0.86 19.95 -11.03
N VAL A 158 -0.75 18.88 -10.25
CA VAL A 158 -1.58 17.68 -10.42
C VAL A 158 -2.51 17.37 -9.24
N GLY A 159 -2.44 18.16 -8.16
CA GLY A 159 -3.24 17.97 -6.95
C GLY A 159 -2.69 16.89 -6.02
N GLY A 160 -3.36 16.75 -4.86
CA GLY A 160 -2.90 15.92 -3.75
C GLY A 160 -2.86 14.41 -4.09
N TYR A 161 -3.88 13.90 -4.73
CA TYR A 161 -3.96 12.47 -5.04
C TYR A 161 -2.88 12.02 -6.03
N GLU A 162 -2.84 12.61 -7.21
CA GLU A 162 -1.86 12.22 -8.23
C GLU A 162 -0.42 12.49 -7.75
N GLY A 163 -0.17 13.67 -7.20
CA GLY A 163 1.15 14.02 -6.67
C GLY A 163 1.64 13.04 -5.62
N SER A 164 0.76 12.61 -4.70
CA SER A 164 1.13 11.62 -3.67
C SER A 164 1.37 10.23 -4.24
N LYS A 165 0.62 9.80 -5.25
CA LYS A 165 0.87 8.51 -5.93
C LYS A 165 2.21 8.52 -6.66
N LEU A 166 2.56 9.61 -7.33
CA LEU A 166 3.86 9.77 -8.00
C LEU A 166 5.01 9.78 -6.98
N GLU A 167 4.91 10.61 -5.95
CA GLU A 167 5.94 10.69 -4.90
C GLU A 167 6.13 9.35 -4.17
N ALA A 168 5.03 8.66 -3.83
CA ALA A 168 5.07 7.35 -3.17
C ALA A 168 5.82 6.32 -4.01
N HIS A 169 5.56 6.26 -5.32
CA HIS A 169 6.23 5.32 -6.21
C HIS A 169 7.75 5.47 -6.14
N PHE A 170 8.27 6.68 -6.36
CA PHE A 170 9.71 6.90 -6.40
C PHE A 170 10.36 6.74 -5.03
N LYS A 171 9.69 7.12 -3.93
CA LYS A 171 10.21 6.93 -2.58
C LYS A 171 10.22 5.46 -2.16
N VAL A 172 9.17 4.71 -2.48
CA VAL A 172 9.12 3.26 -2.21
C VAL A 172 10.18 2.54 -3.02
N LEU A 173 10.34 2.87 -4.31
CA LEU A 173 11.38 2.29 -5.15
C LEU A 173 12.79 2.53 -4.56
N ALA A 174 13.10 3.78 -4.19
CA ALA A 174 14.37 4.12 -3.57
C ALA A 174 14.58 3.39 -2.23
N CYS A 175 13.56 3.30 -1.40
CA CYS A 175 13.60 2.59 -0.13
C CYS A 175 13.90 1.08 -0.34
N MET A 176 13.18 0.43 -1.24
CA MET A 176 13.37 -0.99 -1.54
C MET A 176 14.74 -1.28 -2.13
N GLN A 177 15.24 -0.42 -3.02
CA GLN A 177 16.60 -0.52 -3.58
C GLN A 177 17.68 -0.37 -2.49
N ALA A 178 17.55 0.62 -1.61
CA ALA A 178 18.50 0.87 -0.52
C ALA A 178 18.57 -0.29 0.50
N LEU A 179 17.45 -0.98 0.71
CA LEU A 179 17.34 -2.09 1.66
C LEU A 179 17.49 -3.48 1.01
N GLY A 180 17.75 -3.56 -0.30
CA GLY A 180 17.86 -4.83 -1.02
C GLY A 180 16.53 -5.61 -1.10
N GLY A 181 15.40 -4.92 -0.98
CA GLY A 181 14.07 -5.53 -1.01
C GLY A 181 13.59 -5.84 -2.44
N GLN A 182 12.60 -6.74 -2.55
CA GLN A 182 11.95 -7.09 -3.82
C GLN A 182 10.66 -6.30 -3.99
N LEU A 183 10.56 -5.47 -5.04
CA LEU A 183 9.39 -4.67 -5.41
C LEU A 183 8.82 -5.12 -6.76
N THR A 184 7.50 -5.19 -6.82
CA THR A 184 6.72 -5.41 -8.05
C THR A 184 5.60 -4.39 -8.14
#